data_07e5b2dfc99e793a1eb75cda2e959dfa
#
_entry.id   07e5b2dfc99e793a1eb75cda2e959dfa
#
_cell.length_a   1.000
_cell.length_b   1.000
_cell.length_c   1.000
_cell.angle_alpha   90.00
_cell.angle_beta   90.00
_cell.angle_gamma   90.00
#
_symmetry.space_group_name_H-M   'P 1'
#
loop_
_entity.id
_entity.type
_entity.pdbx_description
1 polymer ?
#
loop_
_entity_poly.entity_id
_entity_poly.type
_entity_poly.pdbx_seq_one_letter_code
_entity_poly.pdbx_strand_id
1 'polypeptide(L)'
;LNFLCIVLEMSKEFKANQNQKLDNQELNDWLDSLDAVVESHGRDGAKVILEKLEQRAKDLRVLYSPIPYSPYRNTISQYDQGIYPGDISIEEKITAILRWNALAMVMKANKNYGGLGGHIASYASFAEVFETGFNHFFKGGEEADLIFYQSQCTTGIYARSFLEGRLSKNHLENYRQELK
;
A
#
# COMPACT_ATOMS: atom_id res chain seq x y z
N LEU A 1 -0.65 2.17 -53.70
CA LEU A 1 -1.84 1.77 -52.91
C LEU A 1 -1.63 0.42 -52.17
N ASN A 2 -0.71 -0.43 -52.64
CA ASN A 2 -0.51 -1.78 -52.06
C ASN A 2 0.32 -1.86 -50.75
N PHE A 3 1.18 -0.89 -50.48
CA PHE A 3 2.06 -0.95 -49.32
C PHE A 3 1.30 -0.64 -48.01
N LEU A 4 0.34 0.27 -48.07
CA LEU A 4 -0.47 0.65 -46.90
C LEU A 4 -1.46 -0.46 -46.49
N CYS A 5 -1.97 -1.24 -47.46
CA CYS A 5 -2.82 -2.40 -47.21
C CYS A 5 -2.04 -3.53 -46.51
N ILE A 6 -0.81 -3.81 -46.96
CA ILE A 6 0.03 -4.87 -46.39
C ILE A 6 0.39 -4.52 -44.93
N VAL A 7 0.74 -3.26 -44.64
CA VAL A 7 1.05 -2.80 -43.29
C VAL A 7 -0.17 -2.87 -42.33
N LEU A 8 -1.37 -2.57 -42.88
CA LEU A 8 -2.62 -2.67 -42.13
C LEU A 8 -3.07 -4.12 -41.89
N GLU A 9 -2.84 -5.02 -42.84
CA GLU A 9 -3.10 -6.46 -42.63
C GLU A 9 -2.12 -7.08 -41.66
N MET A 10 -0.82 -6.82 -41.76
CA MET A 10 0.18 -7.25 -40.80
C MET A 10 -0.10 -6.71 -39.39
N SER A 11 -0.61 -5.47 -39.27
CA SER A 11 -0.99 -4.90 -37.98
C SER A 11 -2.24 -5.53 -37.38
N LYS A 12 -3.16 -6.04 -38.23
CA LYS A 12 -4.36 -6.78 -37.77
C LYS A 12 -4.00 -8.21 -37.31
N GLU A 13 -3.14 -8.90 -38.08
CA GLU A 13 -2.63 -10.22 -37.66
C GLU A 13 -1.80 -10.14 -36.37
N PHE A 14 -0.97 -9.09 -36.23
CA PHE A 14 -0.21 -8.88 -35.01
C PHE A 14 -1.10 -8.58 -33.78
N LYS A 15 -2.21 -7.83 -33.98
CA LYS A 15 -3.19 -7.58 -32.92
C LYS A 15 -4.07 -8.79 -32.60
N ALA A 16 -4.37 -9.63 -33.58
CA ALA A 16 -5.14 -10.86 -33.35
C ALA A 16 -4.37 -11.90 -32.53
N ASN A 17 -3.03 -11.93 -32.67
CA ASN A 17 -2.17 -12.84 -31.91
C ASN A 17 -1.88 -12.38 -30.48
N GLN A 18 -2.18 -11.13 -30.14
CA GLN A 18 -1.97 -10.60 -28.77
C GLN A 18 -3.09 -10.91 -27.77
N ASN A 19 -4.21 -11.52 -28.23
CA ASN A 19 -5.37 -11.81 -27.39
C ASN A 19 -5.58 -13.31 -27.10
N GLN A 20 -4.62 -14.16 -27.44
CA GLN A 20 -4.70 -15.56 -27.04
C GLN A 20 -4.40 -15.63 -25.53
N LYS A 21 -5.43 -15.86 -24.71
CA LYS A 21 -5.24 -16.18 -23.31
C LYS A 21 -4.36 -17.41 -23.23
N LEU A 22 -3.29 -17.32 -22.45
CA LEU A 22 -2.45 -18.48 -22.11
C LEU A 22 -3.36 -19.59 -21.61
N ASP A 23 -3.21 -20.80 -22.16
CA ASP A 23 -3.94 -21.97 -21.71
C ASP A 23 -3.46 -22.35 -20.30
N ASN A 24 -4.39 -22.75 -19.44
CA ASN A 24 -4.05 -23.22 -18.10
C ASN A 24 -3.12 -24.44 -18.14
N GLN A 25 -3.21 -25.26 -19.16
CA GLN A 25 -2.33 -26.40 -19.33
C GLN A 25 -0.90 -25.93 -19.65
N GLU A 26 -0.73 -25.00 -20.58
CA GLU A 26 0.58 -24.44 -20.92
C GLU A 26 1.23 -23.74 -19.70
N LEU A 27 0.43 -23.04 -18.89
CA LEU A 27 0.93 -22.44 -17.65
C LEU A 27 1.41 -23.51 -16.66
N ASN A 28 0.65 -24.59 -16.49
CA ASN A 28 1.04 -25.69 -15.61
C ASN A 28 2.30 -26.40 -16.11
N ASP A 29 2.45 -26.62 -17.42
CA ASP A 29 3.66 -27.21 -18.00
C ASP A 29 4.92 -26.39 -17.70
N TRP A 30 4.79 -25.04 -17.67
CA TRP A 30 5.88 -24.15 -17.26
C TRP A 30 6.21 -24.25 -15.78
N LEU A 31 5.19 -24.36 -14.91
CA LEU A 31 5.38 -24.52 -13.46
C LEU A 31 6.02 -25.88 -13.15
N ASP A 32 5.53 -26.96 -13.74
CA ASP A 32 6.08 -28.31 -13.59
C ASP A 32 7.53 -28.37 -14.08
N SER A 33 7.86 -27.67 -15.16
CA SER A 33 9.22 -27.54 -15.66
C SER A 33 10.15 -26.86 -14.66
N LEU A 34 9.67 -25.82 -13.99
CA LEU A 34 10.44 -25.14 -12.95
C LEU A 34 10.64 -26.05 -11.73
N ASP A 35 9.60 -26.79 -11.32
CA ASP A 35 9.68 -27.73 -10.20
C ASP A 35 10.68 -28.83 -10.48
N ALA A 36 10.68 -29.41 -11.70
CA ALA A 36 11.65 -30.38 -12.13
C ALA A 36 13.10 -29.86 -12.10
N VAL A 37 13.30 -28.58 -12.42
CA VAL A 37 14.62 -27.94 -12.31
C VAL A 37 15.04 -27.81 -10.84
N VAL A 38 14.11 -27.43 -9.96
CA VAL A 38 14.40 -27.34 -8.52
C VAL A 38 14.77 -28.70 -7.94
N GLU A 39 14.08 -29.77 -8.37
CA GLU A 39 14.38 -31.15 -7.93
C GLU A 39 15.74 -31.65 -8.44
N SER A 40 16.08 -31.37 -9.68
CA SER A 40 17.29 -31.88 -10.31
C SER A 40 18.55 -31.06 -10.05
N HIS A 41 18.43 -29.76 -9.98
CA HIS A 41 19.56 -28.80 -9.88
C HIS A 41 19.52 -27.91 -8.64
N GLY A 42 18.52 -28.08 -7.78
CA GLY A 42 18.34 -27.28 -6.58
C GLY A 42 17.89 -25.85 -6.88
N ARG A 43 17.78 -25.07 -5.82
CA ARG A 43 17.33 -23.65 -5.89
C ARG A 43 18.28 -22.75 -6.69
N ASP A 44 19.57 -23.06 -6.66
CA ASP A 44 20.58 -22.27 -7.39
C ASP A 44 20.46 -22.48 -8.89
N GLY A 45 20.17 -23.71 -9.34
CA GLY A 45 19.89 -23.99 -10.74
C GLY A 45 18.63 -23.30 -11.25
N ALA A 46 17.56 -23.32 -10.46
CA ALA A 46 16.33 -22.62 -10.79
C ALA A 46 16.56 -21.08 -10.88
N LYS A 47 17.36 -20.52 -9.99
CA LYS A 47 17.73 -19.10 -10.01
C LYS A 47 18.40 -18.71 -11.33
N VAL A 48 19.35 -19.50 -11.81
CA VAL A 48 20.03 -19.24 -13.09
C VAL A 48 19.05 -19.23 -14.27
N ILE A 49 18.08 -20.15 -14.27
CA ILE A 49 17.06 -20.19 -15.32
C ILE A 49 16.17 -18.96 -15.26
N LEU A 50 15.69 -18.57 -14.07
CA LEU A 50 14.86 -17.37 -13.91
C LEU A 50 15.59 -16.11 -14.35
N GLU A 51 16.86 -15.94 -14.02
CA GLU A 51 17.69 -14.82 -14.50
C GLU A 51 17.79 -14.79 -16.03
N LYS A 52 17.93 -15.95 -16.68
CA LYS A 52 17.97 -16.05 -18.14
C LYS A 52 16.63 -15.75 -18.78
N LEU A 53 15.53 -16.20 -18.19
CA LEU A 53 14.18 -15.89 -18.66
C LEU A 53 13.89 -14.39 -18.52
N GLU A 54 14.29 -13.78 -17.42
CA GLU A 54 14.17 -12.32 -17.22
C GLU A 54 14.95 -11.55 -18.29
N GLN A 55 16.21 -11.96 -18.56
CA GLN A 55 16.98 -11.32 -19.61
C GLN A 55 16.31 -11.50 -20.98
N ARG A 56 15.79 -12.68 -21.28
CA ARG A 56 15.08 -12.93 -22.54
C ARG A 56 13.79 -12.11 -22.65
N ALA A 57 13.06 -11.93 -21.57
CA ALA A 57 11.87 -11.07 -21.53
C ALA A 57 12.24 -9.61 -21.86
N LYS A 58 13.35 -9.11 -21.33
CA LYS A 58 13.87 -7.76 -21.66
C LYS A 58 14.22 -7.64 -23.15
N ASP A 59 14.90 -8.62 -23.73
CA ASP A 59 15.26 -8.64 -25.15
C ASP A 59 14.01 -8.61 -26.05
N LEU A 60 12.96 -9.31 -25.63
CA LEU A 60 11.67 -9.36 -26.33
C LEU A 60 10.76 -8.17 -26.01
N ARG A 61 11.22 -7.21 -25.20
CA ARG A 61 10.46 -6.04 -24.74
C ARG A 61 9.13 -6.39 -24.06
N VAL A 62 9.11 -7.51 -23.34
CA VAL A 62 7.98 -7.86 -22.48
C VAL A 62 7.99 -6.90 -21.30
N LEU A 63 6.97 -6.03 -21.23
CA LEU A 63 6.81 -5.10 -20.11
C LEU A 63 6.20 -5.88 -18.94
N TYR A 64 7.05 -6.32 -18.04
CA TYR A 64 6.61 -6.83 -16.75
C TYR A 64 7.39 -6.12 -15.65
N SER A 65 6.76 -5.88 -14.53
CA SER A 65 7.43 -5.34 -13.35
C SER A 65 7.72 -6.50 -12.42
N PRO A 66 8.98 -6.95 -12.31
CA PRO A 66 9.30 -7.95 -11.32
C PRO A 66 8.96 -7.39 -9.94
N ILE A 67 8.39 -8.21 -9.09
CA ILE A 67 8.22 -7.84 -7.69
C ILE A 67 9.62 -7.53 -7.16
N PRO A 68 9.89 -6.29 -6.71
CA PRO A 68 11.24 -5.92 -6.29
C PRO A 68 11.66 -6.86 -5.16
N TYR A 69 12.72 -7.62 -5.41
CA TYR A 69 13.32 -8.48 -4.40
C TYR A 69 13.92 -7.57 -3.34
N SER A 70 13.18 -7.32 -2.28
CA SER A 70 13.73 -6.72 -1.08
C SER A 70 14.48 -7.78 -0.28
N PRO A 71 15.70 -7.48 0.25
CA PRO A 71 16.35 -8.36 1.20
C PRO A 71 15.50 -8.54 2.48
N TYR A 72 14.57 -7.62 2.71
CA TYR A 72 13.54 -7.77 3.73
C TYR A 72 12.39 -8.61 3.18
N ARG A 73 12.51 -9.92 3.36
CA ARG A 73 11.37 -10.81 3.15
C ARG A 73 10.44 -10.67 4.35
N ASN A 74 9.15 -10.50 4.08
CA ASN A 74 8.17 -10.85 5.08
C ASN A 74 8.41 -12.31 5.47
N THR A 75 8.59 -12.57 6.76
CA THR A 75 8.78 -13.93 7.27
C THR A 75 7.52 -14.78 7.09
N ILE A 76 6.36 -14.12 6.90
CA ILE A 76 5.07 -14.73 6.61
C ILE A 76 4.71 -14.40 5.17
N SER A 77 4.48 -15.43 4.34
CA SER A 77 3.97 -15.26 2.98
C SER A 77 2.59 -14.61 3.02
N GLN A 78 2.24 -13.81 2.01
CA GLN A 78 0.88 -13.28 1.90
C GLN A 78 -0.19 -14.37 1.78
N TYR A 79 0.17 -15.57 1.35
CA TYR A 79 -0.73 -16.73 1.29
C TYR A 79 -0.94 -17.39 2.66
N ASP A 80 -0.01 -17.15 3.59
CA ASP A 80 -0.05 -17.66 4.95
C ASP A 80 -0.56 -16.63 5.95
N GLN A 81 -1.03 -15.48 5.47
CA GLN A 81 -1.61 -14.45 6.32
C GLN A 81 -2.88 -14.99 6.98
N GLY A 82 -2.97 -14.77 8.29
CA GLY A 82 -4.21 -15.03 9.02
C GLY A 82 -5.38 -14.15 8.54
N ILE A 83 -6.59 -14.53 8.92
CA ILE A 83 -7.77 -13.72 8.68
C ILE A 83 -7.59 -12.38 9.39
N TYR A 84 -7.89 -11.28 8.71
CA TYR A 84 -7.85 -9.94 9.30
C TYR A 84 -8.75 -9.89 10.54
N PRO A 85 -8.25 -9.47 11.71
CA PRO A 85 -9.00 -9.60 12.97
C PRO A 85 -10.09 -8.56 13.17
N GLY A 86 -10.19 -7.56 12.30
CA GLY A 86 -11.14 -6.44 12.38
C GLY A 86 -12.13 -6.40 11.23
N ASP A 87 -12.98 -5.36 11.24
CA ASP A 87 -13.84 -4.99 10.12
C ASP A 87 -13.19 -3.87 9.32
N ILE A 88 -12.55 -4.23 8.20
CA ILE A 88 -11.88 -3.29 7.31
C ILE A 88 -12.81 -2.14 6.90
N SER A 89 -14.08 -2.42 6.62
CA SER A 89 -15.04 -1.41 6.15
C SER A 89 -15.34 -0.35 7.23
N ILE A 90 -15.40 -0.78 8.49
CA ILE A 90 -15.56 0.16 9.63
C ILE A 90 -14.27 0.94 9.85
N GLU A 91 -13.13 0.30 9.83
CA GLU A 91 -11.83 0.93 10.06
C GLU A 91 -11.49 1.97 8.98
N GLU A 92 -11.78 1.68 7.71
CA GLU A 92 -11.64 2.66 6.62
C GLU A 92 -12.53 3.89 6.84
N LYS A 93 -13.77 3.71 7.32
CA LYS A 93 -14.65 4.84 7.65
C LYS A 93 -14.11 5.66 8.80
N ILE A 94 -13.61 5.02 9.87
CA ILE A 94 -12.98 5.70 11.00
C ILE A 94 -11.78 6.51 10.52
N THR A 95 -10.88 5.89 9.76
CA THR A 95 -9.70 6.54 9.19
C THR A 95 -10.08 7.75 8.33
N ALA A 96 -11.12 7.62 7.50
CA ALA A 96 -11.61 8.73 6.67
C ALA A 96 -12.14 9.89 7.53
N ILE A 97 -12.90 9.61 8.59
CA ILE A 97 -13.40 10.63 9.53
C ILE A 97 -12.25 11.32 10.24
N LEU A 98 -11.26 10.57 10.69
CA LEU A 98 -10.09 11.13 11.39
C LEU A 98 -9.26 12.03 10.49
N ARG A 99 -9.00 11.59 9.25
CA ARG A 99 -8.31 12.42 8.23
C ARG A 99 -9.06 13.72 7.94
N TRP A 100 -10.39 13.62 7.83
CA TRP A 100 -11.23 14.79 7.62
C TRP A 100 -11.18 15.74 8.83
N ASN A 101 -11.32 15.24 10.05
CA ASN A 101 -11.28 16.04 11.25
C ASN A 101 -9.92 16.72 11.45
N ALA A 102 -8.83 16.02 11.19
CA ALA A 102 -7.48 16.59 11.23
C ALA A 102 -7.32 17.74 10.24
N LEU A 103 -7.79 17.55 8.99
CA LEU A 103 -7.76 18.60 7.97
C LEU A 103 -8.63 19.78 8.38
N ALA A 104 -9.87 19.54 8.79
CA ALA A 104 -10.82 20.59 9.17
C ALA A 104 -10.32 21.43 10.34
N MET A 105 -9.73 20.81 11.36
CA MET A 105 -9.10 21.47 12.51
C MET A 105 -8.01 22.46 12.06
N VAL A 106 -7.07 21.98 11.23
CA VAL A 106 -5.96 22.79 10.73
C VAL A 106 -6.46 23.93 9.85
N MET A 107 -7.36 23.64 8.91
CA MET A 107 -7.93 24.65 8.01
C MET A 107 -8.68 25.74 8.79
N LYS A 108 -9.48 25.35 9.79
CA LYS A 108 -10.21 26.29 10.64
C LYS A 108 -9.27 27.18 11.46
N ALA A 109 -8.24 26.59 12.05
CA ALA A 109 -7.24 27.33 12.83
C ALA A 109 -6.48 28.34 11.95
N ASN A 110 -6.01 27.93 10.77
CA ASN A 110 -5.32 28.83 9.85
C ASN A 110 -6.22 29.96 9.33
N LYS A 111 -7.51 29.68 9.11
CA LYS A 111 -8.48 30.70 8.70
C LYS A 111 -8.71 31.74 9.80
N ASN A 112 -8.79 31.31 11.05
CA ASN A 112 -9.14 32.19 12.16
C ASN A 112 -7.94 32.99 12.70
N TYR A 113 -6.75 32.39 12.71
CA TYR A 113 -5.58 32.94 13.38
C TYR A 113 -4.41 33.22 12.42
N GLY A 114 -4.54 32.86 11.16
CA GLY A 114 -3.52 33.03 10.12
C GLY A 114 -2.23 32.19 10.39
N GLY A 115 -1.66 31.62 9.37
CA GLY A 115 -0.29 31.10 9.35
C GLY A 115 0.16 30.14 10.48
N LEU A 116 -0.75 29.55 11.26
CA LEU A 116 -0.39 28.62 12.34
C LEU A 116 0.25 27.32 11.83
N GLY A 117 0.11 27.05 10.55
CA GLY A 117 0.58 25.81 9.94
C GLY A 117 -0.23 24.59 10.40
N GLY A 118 0.34 23.43 10.21
CA GLY A 118 -0.24 22.12 10.51
C GLY A 118 0.29 21.12 9.49
N HIS A 119 0.92 20.04 9.98
CA HIS A 119 1.62 19.10 9.11
C HIS A 119 0.66 17.99 8.66
N ILE A 120 -0.33 18.32 7.82
CA ILE A 120 -1.34 17.38 7.32
C ILE A 120 -0.67 16.26 6.51
N ALA A 121 0.32 16.60 5.68
CA ALA A 121 1.03 15.62 4.86
C ALA A 121 1.79 14.59 5.71
N SER A 122 2.45 15.03 6.79
CA SER A 122 3.14 14.13 7.71
C SER A 122 2.16 13.17 8.37
N TYR A 123 1.03 13.68 8.87
CA TYR A 123 -0.01 12.82 9.42
C TYR A 123 -0.57 11.86 8.37
N ALA A 124 -0.87 12.33 7.16
CA ALA A 124 -1.43 11.49 6.10
C ALA A 124 -0.53 10.30 5.76
N SER A 125 0.79 10.48 5.82
CA SER A 125 1.76 9.40 5.59
C SER A 125 1.76 8.35 6.70
N PHE A 126 1.42 8.73 7.93
CA PHE A 126 1.40 7.82 9.09
C PHE A 126 0.00 7.36 9.50
N ALA A 127 -1.05 7.87 8.86
CA ALA A 127 -2.42 7.63 9.29
C ALA A 127 -2.75 6.14 9.41
N GLU A 128 -2.43 5.34 8.40
CA GLU A 128 -2.69 3.89 8.42
C GLU A 128 -1.91 3.17 9.53
N VAL A 129 -0.66 3.58 9.76
CA VAL A 129 0.19 3.00 10.82
C VAL A 129 -0.41 3.29 12.20
N PHE A 130 -0.86 4.52 12.43
CA PHE A 130 -1.48 4.89 13.71
C PHE A 130 -2.81 4.19 13.90
N GLU A 131 -3.67 4.16 12.89
CA GLU A 131 -4.97 3.52 13.01
C GLU A 131 -4.85 2.01 13.24
N THR A 132 -3.95 1.36 12.51
CA THR A 132 -3.64 -0.06 12.76
C THR A 132 -3.09 -0.27 14.17
N GLY A 133 -2.19 0.61 14.62
CA GLY A 133 -1.66 0.58 15.99
C GLY A 133 -2.75 0.69 17.04
N PHE A 134 -3.62 1.68 16.91
CA PHE A 134 -4.73 1.91 17.86
C PHE A 134 -5.80 0.82 17.84
N ASN A 135 -6.08 0.27 16.68
CA ASN A 135 -7.17 -0.71 16.55
C ASN A 135 -6.73 -2.12 16.98
N HIS A 136 -5.45 -2.47 16.83
CA HIS A 136 -5.02 -3.87 16.97
C HIS A 136 -3.84 -4.11 17.91
N PHE A 137 -3.02 -3.09 18.22
CA PHE A 137 -1.76 -3.31 18.92
C PHE A 137 -1.64 -2.55 20.23
N PHE A 138 -2.00 -1.26 20.26
CA PHE A 138 -1.79 -0.43 21.43
C PHE A 138 -2.78 -0.75 22.55
N LYS A 139 -2.25 -1.01 23.71
CA LYS A 139 -3.05 -1.34 24.89
C LYS A 139 -3.44 -0.06 25.64
N GLY A 140 -4.68 -0.02 26.10
CA GLY A 140 -5.20 0.99 27.01
C GLY A 140 -5.43 0.44 28.42
N GLY A 141 -5.82 1.30 29.38
CA GLY A 141 -6.14 0.90 30.74
C GLY A 141 -4.94 0.90 31.69
N GLU A 142 -4.93 0.01 32.70
CA GLU A 142 -3.91 -0.02 33.75
C GLU A 142 -2.52 -0.41 33.24
N GLU A 143 -2.47 -1.25 32.20
CA GLU A 143 -1.24 -1.67 31.52
C GLU A 143 -1.09 -0.97 30.15
N ALA A 144 -1.44 0.31 30.08
CA ALA A 144 -1.40 1.07 28.85
C ALA A 144 0.01 1.21 28.28
N ASP A 145 0.11 1.08 26.97
CA ASP A 145 1.34 1.38 26.26
C ASP A 145 1.63 2.88 26.28
N LEU A 146 2.88 3.24 26.41
CA LEU A 146 3.34 4.62 26.31
C LEU A 146 3.84 4.88 24.90
N ILE A 147 3.15 5.76 24.17
CA ILE A 147 3.44 6.05 22.79
C ILE A 147 3.95 7.48 22.63
N PHE A 148 5.13 7.63 22.03
CA PHE A 148 5.72 8.92 21.72
C PHE A 148 5.45 9.26 20.26
N TYR A 149 4.68 10.32 20.05
CA TYR A 149 4.34 10.79 18.69
C TYR A 149 5.32 11.86 18.21
N GLN A 150 5.66 11.80 16.94
CA GLN A 150 6.31 12.94 16.31
C GLN A 150 5.33 14.12 16.27
N SER A 151 5.79 15.29 16.70
CA SER A 151 4.94 16.49 16.82
C SER A 151 4.21 16.87 15.54
N GLN A 152 4.82 16.62 14.38
CA GLN A 152 4.22 16.88 13.08
C GLN A 152 3.00 15.98 12.79
N CYS A 153 2.89 14.83 13.44
CA CYS A 153 1.78 13.88 13.21
C CYS A 153 0.63 14.05 14.21
N THR A 154 0.73 14.98 15.17
CA THR A 154 -0.25 15.13 16.26
C THR A 154 -1.65 15.58 15.80
N THR A 155 -1.79 16.13 14.60
CA THR A 155 -3.10 16.50 14.06
C THR A 155 -4.08 15.31 14.04
N GLY A 156 -3.62 14.14 13.64
CA GLY A 156 -4.42 12.91 13.68
C GLY A 156 -4.71 12.44 15.09
N ILE A 157 -3.73 12.55 15.99
CA ILE A 157 -3.91 12.15 17.38
C ILE A 157 -4.97 13.00 18.09
N TYR A 158 -5.00 14.30 17.84
CA TYR A 158 -6.05 15.17 18.36
C TYR A 158 -7.42 14.85 17.77
N ALA A 159 -7.48 14.59 16.46
CA ALA A 159 -8.71 14.17 15.80
C ALA A 159 -9.24 12.85 16.40
N ARG A 160 -8.38 11.87 16.66
CA ARG A 160 -8.75 10.62 17.31
C ARG A 160 -9.18 10.81 18.73
N SER A 161 -8.44 11.57 19.53
CA SER A 161 -8.79 11.87 20.91
C SER A 161 -10.14 12.60 21.02
N PHE A 162 -10.49 13.40 20.03
CA PHE A 162 -11.82 14.02 19.94
C PHE A 162 -12.90 12.97 19.61
N LEU A 163 -12.66 12.09 18.65
CA LEU A 163 -13.60 11.04 18.28
C LEU A 163 -13.87 10.08 19.46
N GLU A 164 -12.85 9.83 20.26
CA GLU A 164 -12.93 9.00 21.48
C GLU A 164 -13.54 9.75 22.68
N GLY A 165 -13.89 11.02 22.54
CA GLY A 165 -14.47 11.85 23.60
C GLY A 165 -13.46 12.34 24.65
N ARG A 166 -12.16 12.16 24.45
CA ARG A 166 -11.11 12.66 25.37
C ARG A 166 -10.83 14.15 25.22
N LEU A 167 -11.06 14.68 24.01
CA LEU A 167 -11.00 16.12 23.74
C LEU A 167 -12.38 16.65 23.36
N SER A 168 -12.68 17.86 23.77
CA SER A 168 -13.88 18.57 23.38
C SER A 168 -13.67 19.34 22.07
N LYS A 169 -14.76 19.74 21.46
CA LYS A 169 -14.75 20.63 20.29
C LYS A 169 -13.96 21.93 20.57
N ASN A 170 -14.07 22.48 21.76
CA ASN A 170 -13.34 23.69 22.16
C ASN A 170 -11.81 23.47 22.14
N HIS A 171 -11.33 22.30 22.56
CA HIS A 171 -9.91 21.97 22.47
C HIS A 171 -9.42 21.96 21.01
N LEU A 172 -10.20 21.42 20.08
CA LEU A 172 -9.84 21.43 18.65
C LEU A 172 -9.90 22.82 18.03
N GLU A 173 -10.85 23.67 18.48
CA GLU A 173 -10.97 25.07 18.02
C GLU A 173 -9.79 25.92 18.48
N ASN A 174 -9.20 25.59 19.61
CA ASN A 174 -7.99 26.22 20.13
C ASN A 174 -6.68 25.54 19.69
N TYR A 175 -6.71 24.81 18.59
CA TYR A 175 -5.53 24.17 18.03
C TYR A 175 -4.37 25.14 17.88
N ARG A 176 -3.22 24.82 18.48
CA ARG A 176 -2.01 25.66 18.55
C ARG A 176 -2.21 27.05 19.19
N GLN A 177 -3.21 27.19 20.03
CA GLN A 177 -3.36 28.38 20.87
C GLN A 177 -2.84 28.06 22.27
N GLU A 178 -1.81 28.78 22.71
CA GLU A 178 -1.24 28.63 24.01
C GLU A 178 -2.17 29.20 25.10
N LEU A 179 -2.29 28.51 26.22
CA LEU A 179 -3.07 28.94 27.40
C LEU A 179 -4.58 29.14 27.16
N LYS A 180 -5.18 28.41 26.22
CA LYS A 180 -6.62 28.46 25.95
C LYS A 180 -7.30 27.11 26.08
#